data_4f59d9e463ee812e54f0096c64c137b7
#
_entry.id   4f59d9e463ee812e54f0096c64c137b7
#
_cell.length_a   1.000
_cell.length_b   1.000
_cell.length_c   1.000
_cell.angle_alpha   90.00
_cell.angle_beta   90.00
_cell.angle_gamma   90.00
#
_symmetry.space_group_name_H-M   'P 1'
#
loop_
_entity.id
_entity.type
_entity.pdbx_description
1 polymer ?
#
loop_
_entity_poly.entity_id
_entity_poly.type
_entity_poly.pdbx_seq_one_letter_code
_entity_poly.pdbx_strand_id
1 'polypeptide(L)'
;MKFLIYRRIINVRLRREKMKCPGQDMRFWKAGDIFDTQCPRCGRRVEFFKDEVRRKCRCGHEIVNPKLDFGCAQWCPYAEECIGEVPEEVKERQKSEQQNLLKERIALEMKKYFGTDFKRTSHAIKVARHAEQILKMEGGNPLVVMGAAYLHDIGIHEAERKYGSHSGHYQEMEGPAIAKEILERLSVRKEMIDEICDIIGHHHSPRKEETLNFQVLYEADWLVNIEEEGFSKDRKKVEELIDKVFKTITGRQLAEKLFLA
;
A
#
# COMPACT_ATOMS: atom_id res chain seq x y z
N MET A 1 -2.12 61.12 -11.40
CA MET A 1 -0.99 60.24 -11.71
C MET A 1 -0.26 59.77 -10.45
N LYS A 2 -0.98 59.46 -9.33
CA LYS A 2 -0.40 58.99 -8.04
C LYS A 2 -1.03 57.70 -7.49
N PHE A 3 -1.96 57.06 -8.22
CA PHE A 3 -2.66 55.85 -7.72
C PHE A 3 -2.15 54.53 -8.29
N LEU A 4 -1.22 54.55 -9.25
CA LEU A 4 -0.72 53.33 -9.92
C LEU A 4 0.56 52.73 -9.31
N ILE A 5 1.23 53.48 -8.44
CA ILE A 5 2.50 53.05 -7.82
C ILE A 5 2.23 52.22 -6.56
N TYR A 6 1.10 52.40 -5.88
CA TYR A 6 0.79 51.71 -4.64
C TYR A 6 0.34 50.24 -4.82
N ARG A 7 -0.17 49.90 -6.01
CA ARG A 7 -0.61 48.48 -6.30
C ARG A 7 0.57 47.54 -6.62
N ARG A 8 1.74 48.06 -6.99
CA ARG A 8 2.92 47.20 -7.27
C ARG A 8 3.71 46.82 -6.01
N ILE A 9 3.58 47.55 -4.93
CA ILE A 9 4.32 47.30 -3.68
C ILE A 9 3.60 46.27 -2.79
N ILE A 10 2.28 46.14 -2.89
CA ILE A 10 1.51 45.22 -2.08
C ILE A 10 1.58 43.74 -2.63
N ASN A 11 1.81 43.59 -3.94
CA ASN A 11 1.96 42.26 -4.54
C ASN A 11 3.33 41.61 -4.30
N VAL A 12 4.30 42.27 -3.74
CA VAL A 12 5.62 41.72 -3.40
C VAL A 12 5.65 41.16 -1.95
N ARG A 13 4.68 41.53 -1.10
CA ARG A 13 4.66 41.13 0.32
C ARG A 13 3.81 39.92 0.67
N LEU A 14 3.13 39.31 -0.30
CA LEU A 14 2.36 38.08 -0.12
C LEU A 14 2.97 36.85 -0.86
N ARG A 15 4.27 36.88 -1.15
CA ARG A 15 4.98 35.59 -1.27
C ARG A 15 5.03 35.05 0.16
N ARG A 16 4.11 34.12 0.48
CA ARG A 16 4.25 33.19 1.59
C ARG A 16 5.72 32.80 1.64
N GLU A 17 6.40 33.09 2.73
CA GLU A 17 7.72 32.50 2.97
C GLU A 17 7.50 30.99 2.84
N LYS A 18 7.91 30.43 1.71
CA LYS A 18 7.88 28.97 1.53
C LYS A 18 8.75 28.45 2.65
N MET A 19 8.16 27.68 3.54
CA MET A 19 8.86 27.04 4.63
C MET A 19 9.96 26.20 3.98
N LYS A 20 11.21 26.67 4.05
CA LYS A 20 12.35 25.96 3.49
C LYS A 20 12.57 24.71 4.34
N CYS A 21 12.48 23.55 3.71
CA CYS A 21 12.83 22.33 4.43
C CYS A 21 14.32 22.36 4.81
N PRO A 22 14.75 21.57 5.83
CA PRO A 22 16.16 21.51 6.22
C PRO A 22 17.12 21.18 5.08
N GLY A 23 16.69 20.44 4.08
CA GLY A 23 17.50 20.11 2.88
C GLY A 23 17.75 21.31 1.97
N GLN A 24 16.85 22.31 1.95
CA GLN A 24 16.99 23.55 1.16
C GLN A 24 17.59 24.70 1.95
N ASP A 25 17.70 24.58 3.28
CA ASP A 25 18.25 25.62 4.13
C ASP A 25 19.78 25.50 4.18
N MET A 26 20.46 26.48 3.59
CA MET A 26 21.93 26.52 3.53
C MET A 26 22.62 26.46 4.90
N ARG A 27 21.91 26.74 6.01
CA ARG A 27 22.45 26.61 7.38
C ARG A 27 22.78 25.15 7.74
N PHE A 28 22.18 24.18 7.05
CA PHE A 28 22.41 22.76 7.27
C PHE A 28 23.32 22.13 6.19
N TRP A 29 23.86 22.94 5.27
CA TRP A 29 24.71 22.41 4.21
C TRP A 29 26.13 22.13 4.72
N LYS A 30 26.73 21.10 4.15
CA LYS A 30 28.12 20.68 4.42
C LYS A 30 29.00 21.06 3.24
N ALA A 31 30.31 21.03 3.42
CA ALA A 31 31.30 21.38 2.42
C ALA A 31 31.19 20.62 1.08
N GLY A 32 30.52 19.46 1.04
CA GLY A 32 30.28 18.67 -0.18
C GLY A 32 28.95 18.92 -0.88
N ASP A 33 28.11 19.81 -0.36
CA ASP A 33 26.76 20.10 -0.88
C ASP A 33 26.79 21.11 -2.05
N ILE A 34 27.97 21.73 -2.29
CA ILE A 34 28.29 22.49 -3.49
C ILE A 34 29.45 21.75 -4.18
N PHE A 35 29.27 21.38 -5.43
CA PHE A 35 30.28 20.56 -6.15
C PHE A 35 30.27 20.84 -7.67
N ASP A 36 31.38 20.52 -8.30
CA ASP A 36 31.53 20.60 -9.74
C ASP A 36 31.27 19.26 -10.42
N THR A 37 30.61 19.29 -11.58
CA THR A 37 30.54 18.17 -12.52
C THR A 37 31.00 18.60 -13.91
N GLN A 38 31.34 17.63 -14.77
CA GLN A 38 31.71 17.90 -16.14
C GLN A 38 30.50 17.75 -17.05
N CYS A 39 30.28 18.71 -17.94
CA CYS A 39 29.26 18.61 -18.96
C CYS A 39 29.59 17.44 -19.92
N PRO A 40 28.72 16.45 -20.10
CA PRO A 40 29.01 15.30 -20.96
C PRO A 40 29.11 15.67 -22.43
N ARG A 41 28.58 16.85 -22.85
CA ARG A 41 28.62 17.29 -24.23
C ARG A 41 29.89 18.09 -24.58
N CYS A 42 30.41 18.92 -23.66
CA CYS A 42 31.50 19.84 -23.99
C CYS A 42 32.66 19.84 -22.97
N GLY A 43 32.65 18.98 -21.95
CA GLY A 43 33.70 18.84 -20.94
C GLY A 43 33.84 20.01 -19.96
N ARG A 44 33.08 21.09 -20.09
CA ARG A 44 33.14 22.24 -19.16
C ARG A 44 32.68 21.88 -17.78
N ARG A 45 33.34 22.44 -16.78
CA ARG A 45 32.87 22.37 -15.38
C ARG A 45 31.58 23.14 -15.22
N VAL A 46 30.64 22.54 -14.53
CA VAL A 46 29.34 23.11 -14.13
C VAL A 46 29.18 22.88 -12.64
N GLU A 47 29.05 23.96 -11.90
CA GLU A 47 28.80 23.92 -10.46
C GLU A 47 27.34 23.57 -10.19
N PHE A 48 27.10 22.67 -9.26
CA PHE A 48 25.80 22.29 -8.76
C PHE A 48 25.67 22.60 -7.26
N PHE A 49 24.49 23.03 -6.89
CA PHE A 49 24.04 23.05 -5.50
C PHE A 49 23.24 21.76 -5.20
N LYS A 50 23.30 21.29 -3.99
CA LYS A 50 22.64 20.04 -3.54
C LYS A 50 21.15 19.99 -3.89
N ASP A 51 20.46 21.14 -3.79
CA ASP A 51 19.03 21.29 -4.03
C ASP A 51 18.63 21.50 -5.50
N GLU A 52 19.62 21.65 -6.39
CA GLU A 52 19.36 21.80 -7.83
C GLU A 52 19.15 20.43 -8.47
N VAL A 53 18.03 20.26 -9.16
CA VAL A 53 17.73 19.03 -9.92
C VAL A 53 18.45 19.01 -11.26
N ARG A 54 18.46 20.16 -11.97
CA ARG A 54 19.03 20.30 -13.31
C ARG A 54 19.71 21.65 -13.46
N ARG A 55 20.77 21.69 -14.24
CA ARG A 55 21.46 22.91 -14.62
C ARG A 55 21.83 22.94 -16.09
N LYS A 56 21.65 24.07 -16.74
CA LYS A 56 21.98 24.26 -18.14
C LYS A 56 23.43 24.71 -18.29
N CYS A 57 24.23 23.93 -19.00
CA CYS A 57 25.60 24.32 -19.38
C CYS A 57 25.56 25.47 -20.39
N ARG A 58 26.64 26.26 -20.44
CA ARG A 58 26.80 27.33 -21.44
C ARG A 58 26.74 26.83 -22.89
N CYS A 59 26.97 25.54 -23.16
CA CYS A 59 26.80 24.94 -24.48
C CYS A 59 25.35 24.58 -24.82
N GLY A 60 24.39 24.89 -23.94
CA GLY A 60 22.97 24.62 -24.10
C GLY A 60 22.53 23.22 -23.61
N HIS A 61 23.48 22.34 -23.25
CA HIS A 61 23.16 21.01 -22.75
C HIS A 61 22.61 21.09 -21.31
N GLU A 62 21.53 20.40 -21.06
CA GLU A 62 20.93 20.27 -19.73
C GLU A 62 21.54 19.07 -19.01
N ILE A 63 22.01 19.28 -17.79
CA ILE A 63 22.68 18.28 -16.97
C ILE A 63 21.80 18.01 -15.77
N VAL A 64 21.48 16.75 -15.52
CA VAL A 64 20.84 16.30 -14.27
C VAL A 64 21.90 16.23 -13.17
N ASN A 65 21.59 16.67 -11.98
CA ASN A 65 22.50 16.64 -10.85
C ASN A 65 22.90 15.18 -10.52
N PRO A 66 24.18 14.81 -10.71
CA PRO A 66 24.62 13.41 -10.50
C PRO A 66 24.66 12.99 -9.02
N LYS A 67 24.58 13.95 -8.09
CA LYS A 67 24.53 13.72 -6.65
C LYS A 67 23.16 13.98 -6.07
N LEU A 68 22.13 14.03 -6.91
CA LEU A 68 20.78 14.26 -6.44
C LEU A 68 20.35 13.08 -5.55
N ASP A 69 20.32 13.36 -4.26
CA ASP A 69 19.81 12.41 -3.28
C ASP A 69 18.29 12.60 -3.14
N PHE A 70 17.54 11.69 -3.72
CA PHE A 70 16.09 11.65 -3.60
C PHE A 70 15.62 11.10 -2.25
N GLY A 71 16.53 10.85 -1.29
CA GLY A 71 16.19 10.21 -0.02
C GLY A 71 15.05 10.89 0.71
N CYS A 72 15.05 12.23 0.77
CA CYS A 72 13.92 12.97 1.36
C CYS A 72 12.70 13.04 0.42
N ALA A 73 12.90 13.03 -0.90
CA ALA A 73 11.82 13.07 -1.87
C ALA A 73 10.96 11.80 -1.85
N GLN A 74 11.54 10.67 -1.43
CA GLN A 74 10.81 9.41 -1.28
C GLN A 74 9.68 9.49 -0.24
N TRP A 75 9.81 10.39 0.75
CA TRP A 75 8.90 10.48 1.89
C TRP A 75 8.14 11.81 1.97
N CYS A 76 8.58 12.82 1.23
CA CYS A 76 8.07 14.17 1.35
C CYS A 76 6.84 14.38 0.46
N PRO A 77 5.67 14.76 1.00
CA PRO A 77 4.49 15.07 0.19
C PRO A 77 4.66 16.34 -0.67
N TYR A 78 5.69 17.14 -0.39
CA TYR A 78 6.02 18.38 -1.13
C TYR A 78 7.21 18.19 -2.07
N ALA A 79 7.58 16.94 -2.40
CA ALA A 79 8.74 16.67 -3.24
C ALA A 79 8.67 17.36 -4.60
N GLU A 80 7.51 17.37 -5.25
CA GLU A 80 7.30 18.03 -6.55
C GLU A 80 7.48 19.54 -6.49
N GLU A 81 7.09 20.18 -5.37
CA GLU A 81 7.30 21.61 -5.18
C GLU A 81 8.78 21.97 -4.96
N CYS A 82 9.55 21.02 -4.41
CA CYS A 82 10.94 21.20 -4.02
C CYS A 82 11.92 20.94 -5.15
N ILE A 83 11.75 19.82 -5.86
CA ILE A 83 12.69 19.32 -6.86
C ILE A 83 12.14 19.42 -8.29
N GLY A 84 10.91 19.95 -8.45
CA GLY A 84 10.22 20.00 -9.73
C GLY A 84 9.66 18.62 -10.11
N GLU A 85 9.92 18.17 -11.32
CA GLU A 85 9.43 16.87 -11.80
C GLU A 85 10.16 15.73 -11.09
N VAL A 86 9.42 14.96 -10.28
CA VAL A 86 9.93 13.76 -9.61
C VAL A 86 10.02 12.63 -10.63
N PRO A 87 11.16 11.94 -10.77
CA PRO A 87 11.27 10.79 -11.66
C PRO A 87 10.21 9.71 -11.35
N GLU A 88 9.70 9.07 -12.38
CA GLU A 88 8.61 8.09 -12.25
C GLU A 88 8.98 6.93 -11.29
N GLU A 89 10.22 6.47 -11.35
CA GLU A 89 10.76 5.44 -10.44
C GLU A 89 10.64 5.83 -8.96
N VAL A 90 10.83 7.12 -8.64
CA VAL A 90 10.69 7.62 -7.27
C VAL A 90 9.21 7.69 -6.86
N LYS A 91 8.33 8.11 -7.79
CA LYS A 91 6.87 8.12 -7.54
C LYS A 91 6.33 6.71 -7.29
N GLU A 92 6.76 5.73 -8.09
CA GLU A 92 6.38 4.33 -7.92
C GLU A 92 6.85 3.78 -6.58
N ARG A 93 8.09 4.10 -6.16
CA ARG A 93 8.62 3.72 -4.86
C ARG A 93 7.82 4.35 -3.71
N GLN A 94 7.55 5.66 -3.77
CA GLN A 94 6.71 6.35 -2.78
C GLN A 94 5.34 5.71 -2.66
N LYS A 95 4.70 5.40 -3.78
CA LYS A 95 3.38 4.74 -3.82
C LYS A 95 3.44 3.36 -3.19
N SER A 96 4.48 2.58 -3.50
CA SER A 96 4.69 1.24 -2.94
C SER A 96 4.89 1.29 -1.43
N GLU A 97 5.70 2.22 -0.93
CA GLU A 97 5.97 2.38 0.50
C GLU A 97 4.74 2.88 1.26
N GLN A 98 3.97 3.81 0.70
CA GLN A 98 2.69 4.24 1.28
C GLN A 98 1.70 3.08 1.37
N GLN A 99 1.63 2.25 0.34
CA GLN A 99 0.77 1.05 0.36
C GLN A 99 1.22 0.04 1.41
N ASN A 100 2.53 -0.18 1.58
CA ASN A 100 3.07 -1.08 2.59
C ASN A 100 2.77 -0.56 4.00
N LEU A 101 3.00 0.72 4.25
CA LEU A 101 2.67 1.35 5.53
C LEU A 101 1.17 1.23 5.85
N LEU A 102 0.31 1.39 4.84
CA LEU A 102 -1.13 1.28 5.03
C LEU A 102 -1.54 -0.16 5.34
N LYS A 103 -0.95 -1.17 4.68
CA LYS A 103 -1.16 -2.59 5.02
C LYS A 103 -0.78 -2.88 6.48
N GLU A 104 0.35 -2.37 6.93
CA GLU A 104 0.79 -2.54 8.33
C GLU A 104 -0.18 -1.88 9.32
N ARG A 105 -0.70 -0.71 8.98
CA ARG A 105 -1.70 -0.01 9.81
C ARG A 105 -3.02 -0.79 9.87
N ILE A 106 -3.48 -1.38 8.77
CA ILE A 106 -4.67 -2.25 8.76
C ILE A 106 -4.44 -3.47 9.67
N ALA A 107 -3.28 -4.13 9.55
CA ALA A 107 -2.92 -5.26 10.40
C ALA A 107 -2.89 -4.88 11.90
N LEU A 108 -2.43 -3.66 12.21
CA LEU A 108 -2.42 -3.16 13.59
C LEU A 108 -3.84 -2.91 14.11
N GLU A 109 -4.73 -2.32 13.31
CA GLU A 109 -6.12 -2.10 13.70
C GLU A 109 -6.88 -3.43 13.90
N MET A 110 -6.65 -4.42 13.03
CA MET A 110 -7.16 -5.78 13.21
C MET A 110 -6.72 -6.37 14.55
N LYS A 111 -5.41 -6.29 14.89
CA LYS A 111 -4.88 -6.78 16.17
C LYS A 111 -5.50 -6.03 17.37
N LYS A 112 -5.71 -4.73 17.27
CA LYS A 112 -6.38 -3.95 18.32
C LYS A 112 -7.83 -4.38 18.50
N TYR A 113 -8.54 -4.65 17.42
CA TYR A 113 -9.93 -5.09 17.43
C TYR A 113 -10.08 -6.47 18.09
N PHE A 114 -9.29 -7.44 17.71
CA PHE A 114 -9.32 -8.78 18.31
C PHE A 114 -8.73 -8.83 19.73
N GLY A 115 -7.85 -7.90 20.10
CA GLY A 115 -7.30 -7.79 21.45
C GLY A 115 -6.55 -9.06 21.88
N THR A 116 -7.11 -9.79 22.83
CA THR A 116 -6.55 -11.05 23.37
C THR A 116 -6.96 -12.30 22.59
N ASP A 117 -7.78 -12.17 21.54
CA ASP A 117 -8.13 -13.31 20.68
C ASP A 117 -6.97 -13.64 19.72
N PHE A 118 -5.99 -14.35 20.28
CA PHE A 118 -4.80 -14.77 19.52
C PHE A 118 -5.12 -15.76 18.41
N LYS A 119 -6.21 -16.53 18.52
CA LYS A 119 -6.61 -17.47 17.49
C LYS A 119 -7.01 -16.74 16.22
N ARG A 120 -7.94 -15.77 16.31
CA ARG A 120 -8.41 -14.95 15.17
C ARG A 120 -7.28 -14.11 14.59
N THR A 121 -6.47 -13.49 15.46
CA THR A 121 -5.28 -12.72 15.02
C THR A 121 -4.29 -13.59 14.25
N SER A 122 -4.00 -14.80 14.74
CA SER A 122 -3.08 -15.73 14.08
C SER A 122 -3.61 -16.21 12.73
N HIS A 123 -4.90 -16.54 12.67
CA HIS A 123 -5.60 -16.92 11.44
C HIS A 123 -5.45 -15.82 10.37
N ALA A 124 -5.86 -14.59 10.67
CA ALA A 124 -5.78 -13.47 9.73
C ALA A 124 -4.33 -13.19 9.24
N ILE A 125 -3.31 -13.35 10.10
CA ILE A 125 -1.91 -13.21 9.72
C ILE A 125 -1.47 -14.34 8.77
N LYS A 126 -1.88 -15.59 9.01
CA LYS A 126 -1.58 -16.73 8.12
C LYS A 126 -2.24 -16.54 6.76
N VAL A 127 -3.53 -16.16 6.74
CA VAL A 127 -4.27 -15.85 5.50
C VAL A 127 -3.56 -14.74 4.73
N ALA A 128 -3.20 -13.64 5.38
CA ALA A 128 -2.48 -12.53 4.74
C ALA A 128 -1.13 -12.97 4.12
N ARG A 129 -0.40 -13.89 4.77
CA ARG A 129 0.86 -14.44 4.24
C ARG A 129 0.65 -15.26 2.97
N HIS A 130 -0.36 -16.12 2.93
CA HIS A 130 -0.69 -16.89 1.73
C HIS A 130 -1.24 -16.00 0.62
N ALA A 131 -2.11 -15.04 0.96
CA ALA A 131 -2.62 -14.06 0.01
C ALA A 131 -1.48 -13.27 -0.65
N GLU A 132 -0.47 -12.84 0.11
CA GLU A 132 0.69 -12.14 -0.44
C GLU A 132 1.52 -13.02 -1.40
N GLN A 133 1.64 -14.33 -1.11
CA GLN A 133 2.34 -15.27 -2.00
C GLN A 133 1.60 -15.44 -3.33
N ILE A 134 0.28 -15.64 -3.29
CA ILE A 134 -0.54 -15.78 -4.50
C ILE A 134 -0.53 -14.46 -5.29
N LEU A 135 -0.76 -13.33 -4.63
CA LEU A 135 -0.79 -12.00 -5.23
C LEU A 135 0.47 -11.64 -6.01
N LYS A 136 1.66 -12.04 -5.52
CA LYS A 136 2.94 -11.80 -6.20
C LYS A 136 3.03 -12.42 -7.59
N MET A 137 2.35 -13.54 -7.81
CA MET A 137 2.42 -14.30 -9.04
C MET A 137 1.21 -14.06 -9.95
N GLU A 138 0.03 -13.95 -9.36
CA GLU A 138 -1.23 -13.83 -10.11
C GLU A 138 -1.62 -12.38 -10.39
N GLY A 139 -1.06 -11.42 -9.64
CA GLY A 139 -1.45 -10.01 -9.73
C GLY A 139 -2.67 -9.67 -8.88
N GLY A 140 -3.28 -8.52 -9.16
CA GLY A 140 -4.38 -7.96 -8.37
C GLY A 140 -3.99 -6.67 -7.66
N ASN A 141 -4.90 -6.15 -6.83
CA ASN A 141 -4.65 -4.95 -6.06
C ASN A 141 -4.09 -5.28 -4.67
N PRO A 142 -2.81 -4.99 -4.38
CA PRO A 142 -2.19 -5.37 -3.10
C PRO A 142 -2.89 -4.82 -1.87
N LEU A 143 -3.45 -3.61 -1.94
CA LEU A 143 -4.14 -3.01 -0.80
C LEU A 143 -5.50 -3.65 -0.56
N VAL A 144 -6.24 -3.97 -1.64
CA VAL A 144 -7.54 -4.62 -1.53
C VAL A 144 -7.38 -6.04 -0.98
N VAL A 145 -6.50 -6.83 -1.58
CA VAL A 145 -6.26 -8.21 -1.15
C VAL A 145 -5.77 -8.28 0.29
N MET A 146 -4.77 -7.48 0.64
CA MET A 146 -4.21 -7.50 2.00
C MET A 146 -5.18 -6.92 3.03
N GLY A 147 -5.95 -5.88 2.65
CA GLY A 147 -7.00 -5.33 3.50
C GLY A 147 -8.10 -6.36 3.79
N ALA A 148 -8.57 -7.05 2.75
CA ALA A 148 -9.52 -8.14 2.91
C ALA A 148 -8.93 -9.29 3.74
N ALA A 149 -7.68 -9.70 3.49
CA ALA A 149 -7.04 -10.80 4.22
C ALA A 149 -6.91 -10.52 5.74
N TYR A 150 -6.62 -9.28 6.13
CA TYR A 150 -6.59 -8.93 7.56
C TYR A 150 -7.97 -8.77 8.18
N LEU A 151 -8.99 -8.40 7.40
CA LEU A 151 -10.29 -7.99 7.94
C LEU A 151 -11.44 -8.95 7.60
N HIS A 152 -11.23 -10.07 6.84
CA HIS A 152 -12.33 -10.92 6.40
C HIS A 152 -13.19 -11.43 7.57
N ASP A 153 -12.58 -11.83 8.65
CA ASP A 153 -13.23 -12.37 9.86
C ASP A 153 -13.57 -11.30 10.91
N ILE A 154 -13.42 -10.00 10.60
CA ILE A 154 -13.58 -8.94 11.59
C ILE A 154 -14.99 -8.88 12.20
N GLY A 155 -15.98 -9.45 11.52
CA GLY A 155 -17.37 -9.55 11.98
C GLY A 155 -17.63 -10.57 13.06
N ILE A 156 -16.69 -11.48 13.36
CA ILE A 156 -16.94 -12.66 14.17
C ILE A 156 -17.34 -12.33 15.62
N HIS A 157 -16.68 -11.37 16.26
CA HIS A 157 -17.03 -10.96 17.64
C HIS A 157 -18.42 -10.31 17.71
N GLU A 158 -18.78 -9.52 16.70
CA GLU A 158 -20.10 -8.90 16.66
C GLU A 158 -21.19 -9.92 16.33
N ALA A 159 -20.91 -10.89 15.49
CA ALA A 159 -21.78 -12.02 15.21
C ALA A 159 -22.04 -12.86 16.49
N GLU A 160 -20.99 -13.19 17.22
CA GLU A 160 -21.11 -13.89 18.51
C GLU A 160 -21.90 -13.07 19.54
N ARG A 161 -21.65 -11.76 19.63
CA ARG A 161 -22.34 -10.87 20.55
C ARG A 161 -23.84 -10.71 20.25
N LYS A 162 -24.21 -10.55 18.97
CA LYS A 162 -25.60 -10.28 18.55
C LYS A 162 -26.45 -11.55 18.41
N TYR A 163 -25.85 -12.61 17.87
CA TYR A 163 -26.58 -13.80 17.44
C TYR A 163 -26.21 -15.06 18.23
N GLY A 164 -25.21 -14.99 19.12
CA GLY A 164 -24.69 -16.15 19.82
C GLY A 164 -24.05 -17.20 18.88
N SER A 165 -23.64 -16.79 17.69
CA SER A 165 -23.14 -17.68 16.65
C SER A 165 -22.02 -17.01 15.84
N HIS A 166 -21.02 -17.79 15.50
CA HIS A 166 -19.91 -17.39 14.63
C HIS A 166 -20.04 -17.98 13.21
N SER A 167 -21.28 -18.27 12.77
CA SER A 167 -21.47 -18.79 11.40
C SER A 167 -21.07 -17.75 10.35
N GLY A 168 -20.56 -18.21 9.19
CA GLY A 168 -20.13 -17.35 8.10
C GLY A 168 -21.17 -16.31 7.68
N HIS A 169 -22.44 -16.71 7.65
CA HIS A 169 -23.55 -15.78 7.32
C HIS A 169 -23.59 -14.54 8.23
N TYR A 170 -23.46 -14.69 9.54
CA TYR A 170 -23.49 -13.55 10.45
C TYR A 170 -22.18 -12.74 10.41
N GLN A 171 -21.06 -13.39 10.13
CA GLN A 171 -19.79 -12.69 9.92
C GLN A 171 -19.84 -11.78 8.68
N GLU A 172 -20.40 -12.30 7.58
CA GLU A 172 -20.63 -11.56 6.33
C GLU A 172 -21.58 -10.35 6.53
N MET A 173 -22.56 -10.47 7.42
CA MET A 173 -23.48 -9.38 7.76
C MET A 173 -22.78 -8.27 8.56
N GLU A 174 -21.96 -8.60 9.53
CA GLU A 174 -21.40 -7.64 10.49
C GLU A 174 -20.02 -7.10 10.07
N GLY A 175 -19.24 -7.92 9.35
CA GLY A 175 -17.86 -7.58 8.98
C GLY A 175 -17.69 -6.30 8.17
N PRO A 176 -18.48 -6.09 7.10
CA PRO A 176 -18.33 -4.93 6.23
C PRO A 176 -18.43 -3.58 6.94
N ALA A 177 -19.35 -3.44 7.89
CA ALA A 177 -19.54 -2.19 8.63
C ALA A 177 -18.32 -1.87 9.51
N ILE A 178 -17.78 -2.88 10.21
CA ILE A 178 -16.60 -2.74 11.06
C ILE A 178 -15.36 -2.45 10.23
N ALA A 179 -15.18 -3.19 9.13
CA ALA A 179 -14.07 -2.98 8.20
C ALA A 179 -14.08 -1.57 7.61
N LYS A 180 -15.26 -1.08 7.21
CA LYS A 180 -15.45 0.27 6.69
C LYS A 180 -14.99 1.34 7.68
N GLU A 181 -15.40 1.27 8.94
CA GLU A 181 -15.00 2.22 9.97
C GLU A 181 -13.47 2.23 10.17
N ILE A 182 -12.83 1.07 10.17
CA ILE A 182 -11.38 0.95 10.29
C ILE A 182 -10.70 1.62 9.08
N LEU A 183 -11.13 1.30 7.87
CA LEU A 183 -10.53 1.78 6.63
C LEU A 183 -10.73 3.28 6.41
N GLU A 184 -11.89 3.83 6.79
CA GLU A 184 -12.16 5.27 6.75
C GLU A 184 -11.24 6.04 7.71
N ARG A 185 -11.06 5.55 8.96
CA ARG A 185 -10.09 6.14 9.90
C ARG A 185 -8.66 6.14 9.37
N LEU A 186 -8.31 5.16 8.55
CA LEU A 186 -7.00 5.07 7.90
C LEU A 186 -6.90 5.88 6.62
N SER A 187 -7.98 6.59 6.24
CA SER A 187 -8.06 7.40 5.01
C SER A 187 -7.81 6.60 3.73
N VAL A 188 -8.29 5.35 3.71
CA VAL A 188 -8.28 4.52 2.50
C VAL A 188 -9.24 5.11 1.48
N ARG A 189 -8.90 5.03 0.18
CA ARG A 189 -9.78 5.52 -0.90
C ARG A 189 -11.09 4.74 -0.92
N LYS A 190 -12.19 5.46 -1.18
CA LYS A 190 -13.55 4.91 -1.14
C LYS A 190 -13.72 3.67 -2.03
N GLU A 191 -13.19 3.70 -3.24
CA GLU A 191 -13.30 2.58 -4.19
C GLU A 191 -12.68 1.29 -3.64
N MET A 192 -11.56 1.42 -2.90
CA MET A 192 -10.90 0.27 -2.26
C MET A 192 -11.68 -0.20 -1.03
N ILE A 193 -12.26 0.74 -0.25
CA ILE A 193 -13.12 0.39 0.89
C ILE A 193 -14.33 -0.40 0.40
N ASP A 194 -14.98 0.08 -0.66
CA ASP A 194 -16.17 -0.55 -1.22
C ASP A 194 -15.86 -1.99 -1.68
N GLU A 195 -14.72 -2.21 -2.37
CA GLU A 195 -14.29 -3.54 -2.82
C GLU A 195 -13.91 -4.46 -1.65
N ILE A 196 -13.13 -3.96 -0.66
CA ILE A 196 -12.77 -4.74 0.54
C ILE A 196 -14.02 -5.17 1.29
N CYS A 197 -14.97 -4.24 1.51
CA CYS A 197 -16.22 -4.54 2.19
C CYS A 197 -17.09 -5.52 1.40
N ASP A 198 -17.12 -5.42 0.07
CA ASP A 198 -17.83 -6.39 -0.76
C ASP A 198 -17.22 -7.79 -0.59
N ILE A 199 -15.90 -7.92 -0.66
CA ILE A 199 -15.21 -9.21 -0.44
C ILE A 199 -15.55 -9.79 0.94
N ILE A 200 -15.45 -8.98 2.01
CA ILE A 200 -15.76 -9.41 3.39
C ILE A 200 -17.21 -9.85 3.51
N GLY A 201 -18.13 -9.18 2.83
CA GLY A 201 -19.55 -9.46 2.88
C GLY A 201 -20.01 -10.75 2.19
N HIS A 202 -19.10 -11.49 1.51
CA HIS A 202 -19.47 -12.76 0.86
C HIS A 202 -18.32 -13.78 0.75
N HIS A 203 -17.29 -13.64 1.59
CA HIS A 203 -16.10 -14.53 1.52
C HIS A 203 -16.39 -15.99 1.89
N HIS A 204 -17.48 -16.29 2.58
CA HIS A 204 -17.97 -17.65 2.80
C HIS A 204 -18.98 -18.13 1.73
N SER A 205 -19.59 -17.18 1.02
CA SER A 205 -20.64 -17.43 0.03
C SER A 205 -20.26 -16.88 -1.36
N PRO A 206 -19.23 -17.48 -2.02
CA PRO A 206 -18.71 -17.01 -3.29
C PRO A 206 -19.77 -17.01 -4.38
N ARG A 207 -19.76 -15.98 -5.22
CA ARG A 207 -20.62 -15.84 -6.39
C ARG A 207 -20.13 -16.76 -7.52
N LYS A 208 -20.92 -16.87 -8.57
CA LYS A 208 -20.54 -17.66 -9.75
C LYS A 208 -19.30 -17.12 -10.46
N GLU A 209 -19.18 -15.80 -10.51
CA GLU A 209 -18.04 -15.10 -11.08
C GLU A 209 -17.50 -14.11 -10.05
N GLU A 210 -16.20 -14.19 -9.78
CA GLU A 210 -15.52 -13.40 -8.76
C GLU A 210 -14.36 -12.62 -9.35
N THR A 211 -13.99 -11.51 -8.67
CA THR A 211 -12.79 -10.76 -9.02
C THR A 211 -11.54 -11.54 -8.65
N LEU A 212 -10.42 -11.22 -9.30
CA LEU A 212 -9.13 -11.81 -8.93
C LEU A 212 -8.76 -11.50 -7.46
N ASN A 213 -9.08 -10.31 -6.97
CA ASN A 213 -8.83 -9.93 -5.57
C ASN A 213 -9.60 -10.81 -4.59
N PHE A 214 -10.88 -11.09 -4.88
CA PHE A 214 -11.67 -12.04 -4.11
C PHE A 214 -11.06 -13.43 -4.16
N GLN A 215 -10.73 -13.93 -5.36
CA GLN A 215 -10.20 -15.29 -5.55
C GLN A 215 -8.89 -15.51 -4.77
N VAL A 216 -7.99 -14.53 -4.78
CA VAL A 216 -6.73 -14.58 -4.03
C VAL A 216 -6.99 -14.68 -2.52
N LEU A 217 -7.91 -13.86 -1.98
CA LEU A 217 -8.29 -13.97 -0.58
C LEU A 217 -8.92 -15.35 -0.28
N TYR A 218 -9.89 -15.76 -1.07
CA TYR A 218 -10.66 -17.00 -0.87
C TYR A 218 -9.75 -18.23 -0.83
N GLU A 219 -8.82 -18.33 -1.76
CA GLU A 219 -7.84 -19.40 -1.80
C GLU A 219 -6.88 -19.35 -0.61
N ALA A 220 -6.43 -18.16 -0.23
CA ALA A 220 -5.53 -17.98 0.91
C ALA A 220 -6.20 -18.37 2.24
N ASP A 221 -7.47 -18.05 2.39
CA ASP A 221 -8.26 -18.45 3.56
C ASP A 221 -8.45 -19.97 3.61
N TRP A 222 -8.78 -20.59 2.48
CA TRP A 222 -8.90 -22.04 2.41
C TRP A 222 -7.59 -22.79 2.66
N LEU A 223 -6.43 -22.25 2.29
CA LEU A 223 -5.14 -22.83 2.66
C LEU A 223 -4.98 -22.95 4.18
N VAL A 224 -5.46 -21.95 4.92
CA VAL A 224 -5.41 -21.96 6.40
C VAL A 224 -6.51 -22.87 6.96
N ASN A 225 -7.73 -22.82 6.43
CA ASN A 225 -8.86 -23.59 6.91
C ASN A 225 -8.66 -25.10 6.73
N ILE A 226 -8.04 -25.56 5.63
CA ILE A 226 -7.71 -26.98 5.43
C ILE A 226 -6.83 -27.51 6.57
N GLU A 227 -5.87 -26.71 7.05
CA GLU A 227 -5.00 -27.07 8.17
C GLU A 227 -5.76 -26.99 9.52
N GLU A 228 -6.43 -25.87 9.80
CA GLU A 228 -7.04 -25.58 11.10
C GLU A 228 -8.26 -26.44 11.40
N GLU A 229 -9.03 -26.82 10.37
CA GLU A 229 -10.17 -27.76 10.51
C GLU A 229 -9.76 -29.23 10.42
N GLY A 230 -8.48 -29.50 10.18
CA GLY A 230 -7.93 -30.84 10.16
C GLY A 230 -8.29 -31.66 8.91
N PHE A 231 -8.76 -31.02 7.83
CA PHE A 231 -9.05 -31.70 6.55
C PHE A 231 -7.79 -32.25 5.90
N SER A 232 -6.61 -31.71 6.22
CA SER A 232 -5.31 -32.21 5.75
C SER A 232 -5.04 -33.71 6.04
N LYS A 233 -5.81 -34.34 6.96
CA LYS A 233 -5.70 -35.75 7.31
C LYS A 233 -6.43 -36.65 6.33
N ASP A 234 -7.33 -36.15 5.51
CA ASP A 234 -8.12 -36.88 4.52
C ASP A 234 -7.72 -36.43 3.11
N ARG A 235 -6.80 -37.20 2.49
CA ARG A 235 -6.26 -36.89 1.17
C ARG A 235 -7.34 -36.71 0.10
N LYS A 236 -8.36 -37.57 0.11
CA LYS A 236 -9.44 -37.49 -0.88
C LYS A 236 -10.25 -36.21 -0.73
N LYS A 237 -10.55 -35.81 0.50
CA LYS A 237 -11.24 -34.56 0.79
C LYS A 237 -10.41 -33.35 0.38
N VAL A 238 -9.10 -33.42 0.58
CA VAL A 238 -8.18 -32.35 0.13
C VAL A 238 -8.20 -32.21 -1.40
N GLU A 239 -8.10 -33.31 -2.13
CA GLU A 239 -8.18 -33.34 -3.61
C GLU A 239 -9.49 -32.67 -4.10
N GLU A 240 -10.63 -33.07 -3.52
CA GLU A 240 -11.95 -32.50 -3.83
C GLU A 240 -12.00 -30.97 -3.54
N LEU A 241 -11.43 -30.55 -2.41
CA LEU A 241 -11.34 -29.11 -2.05
C LEU A 241 -10.45 -28.32 -3.01
N ILE A 242 -9.30 -28.90 -3.40
CA ILE A 242 -8.40 -28.25 -4.35
C ILE A 242 -9.12 -28.02 -5.69
N ASP A 243 -9.80 -28.99 -6.21
CA ASP A 243 -10.53 -28.87 -7.48
C ASP A 243 -11.69 -27.86 -7.42
N LYS A 244 -12.36 -27.78 -6.27
CA LYS A 244 -13.50 -26.89 -6.06
C LYS A 244 -13.09 -25.45 -5.85
N VAL A 245 -12.07 -25.20 -5.01
CA VAL A 245 -11.74 -23.90 -4.45
C VAL A 245 -10.68 -23.15 -5.27
N PHE A 246 -9.58 -23.86 -5.62
CA PHE A 246 -8.39 -23.23 -6.17
C PHE A 246 -8.49 -23.07 -7.69
N LYS A 247 -8.68 -21.81 -8.12
CA LYS A 247 -8.81 -21.43 -9.54
C LYS A 247 -7.54 -20.79 -10.08
N THR A 248 -6.72 -20.16 -9.19
CA THR A 248 -5.42 -19.62 -9.60
C THR A 248 -4.37 -20.70 -9.71
N ILE A 249 -3.41 -20.52 -10.61
CA ILE A 249 -2.31 -21.48 -10.78
C ILE A 249 -1.48 -21.56 -9.50
N THR A 250 -1.15 -20.42 -8.93
CA THR A 250 -0.30 -20.33 -7.73
C THR A 250 -0.99 -20.89 -6.50
N GLY A 251 -2.26 -20.57 -6.29
CA GLY A 251 -3.02 -21.09 -5.16
C GLY A 251 -3.15 -22.60 -5.20
N ARG A 252 -3.45 -23.16 -6.38
CA ARG A 252 -3.49 -24.61 -6.59
C ARG A 252 -2.14 -25.28 -6.31
N GLN A 253 -1.06 -24.76 -6.85
CA GLN A 253 0.29 -25.28 -6.60
C GLN A 253 0.69 -25.22 -5.13
N LEU A 254 0.32 -24.15 -4.42
CA LEU A 254 0.54 -24.05 -2.97
C LEU A 254 -0.25 -25.11 -2.20
N ALA A 255 -1.52 -25.32 -2.53
CA ALA A 255 -2.36 -26.33 -1.89
C ALA A 255 -1.84 -27.75 -2.12
N GLU A 256 -1.49 -28.11 -3.36
CA GLU A 256 -0.90 -29.39 -3.70
C GLU A 256 0.42 -29.62 -2.97
N LYS A 257 1.28 -28.62 -2.91
CA LYS A 257 2.57 -28.69 -2.20
C LYS A 257 2.41 -28.87 -0.69
N LEU A 258 1.43 -28.18 -0.09
CA LEU A 258 1.24 -28.20 1.37
C LEU A 258 0.54 -29.47 1.86
N PHE A 259 -0.37 -30.03 1.07
CA PHE A 259 -1.28 -31.05 1.55
C PHE A 259 -1.21 -32.40 0.80
N LEU A 260 -0.62 -32.47 -0.39
CA LEU A 260 -0.56 -33.70 -1.21
C LEU A 260 0.89 -34.19 -1.45
N ALA A 261 1.91 -33.39 -1.13
CA ALA A 261 3.32 -33.71 -1.31
C ALA A 261 3.80 -34.81 -0.32
#